data_2a2903975ce3e4079a0bd7dd14af8c11
#
_entry.id   2a2903975ce3e4079a0bd7dd14af8c11
#
_cell.length_a   1.000
_cell.length_b   1.000
_cell.length_c   1.000
_cell.angle_alpha   90.00
_cell.angle_beta   90.00
_cell.angle_gamma   90.00
#
_symmetry.space_group_name_H-M   'P 1'
#
loop_
_entity.id
_entity.type
_entity.pdbx_description
1 polymer ?
#
loop_
_entity_poly.entity_id
_entity_poly.type
_entity_poly.pdbx_seq_one_letter_code
_entity_poly.pdbx_strand_id
1 'polypeptide(L)'
;MKPRIAGVTIDCRDPHALAAFWSQLLDRPVTAEHSDENWASVGSVGDSMPRLTFQRVPEPKVGKVRIHLDIQVDDVTEAQDRVLELGGSLTGERHDYDEGVVVVVRDPEGHEFCLVQYF
;
A
#
# COMPACT_ATOMS: atom_id res chain seq x y z
N MET A 1 5.42 18.56 22.44
CA MET A 1 4.48 17.64 21.78
C MET A 1 5.20 16.34 21.41
N LYS A 2 4.50 15.24 21.44
CA LYS A 2 5.06 13.97 21.00
C LYS A 2 5.14 13.89 19.47
N PRO A 3 6.28 13.47 18.90
CA PRO A 3 6.34 13.19 17.46
C PRO A 3 5.35 12.06 17.06
N ARG A 4 4.76 12.20 15.88
CA ARG A 4 3.87 11.19 15.30
C ARG A 4 4.20 11.01 13.82
N ILE A 5 3.92 9.83 13.31
CA ILE A 5 4.03 9.59 11.88
C ILE A 5 2.86 10.26 11.19
N ALA A 6 3.13 11.35 10.46
CA ALA A 6 2.10 12.07 9.71
C ALA A 6 1.72 11.37 8.42
N GLY A 7 2.71 10.74 7.78
CA GLY A 7 2.47 10.04 6.53
C GLY A 7 3.65 9.19 6.10
N VAL A 8 3.43 8.45 5.03
CA VAL A 8 4.44 7.64 4.34
C VAL A 8 4.44 8.10 2.89
N THR A 9 5.60 8.44 2.35
CA THR A 9 5.76 8.80 0.94
C THR A 9 6.44 7.66 0.21
N ILE A 10 5.82 7.22 -0.89
CA ILE A 10 6.28 6.10 -1.70
C ILE A 10 6.66 6.64 -3.07
N ASP A 11 7.91 6.44 -3.47
CA ASP A 11 8.39 6.83 -4.79
C ASP A 11 7.84 5.87 -5.85
N CYS A 12 7.41 6.40 -6.98
CA CYS A 12 6.74 5.61 -8.02
C CYS A 12 6.88 6.24 -9.40
N ARG A 13 6.34 5.57 -10.41
CA ARG A 13 6.31 6.05 -11.80
C ARG A 13 5.01 6.76 -12.11
N ASP A 14 3.88 6.25 -11.63
CA ASP A 14 2.55 6.80 -11.91
C ASP A 14 1.79 6.99 -10.59
N PRO A 15 1.92 8.16 -9.97
CA PRO A 15 1.32 8.39 -8.65
C PRO A 15 -0.21 8.30 -8.65
N HIS A 16 -0.87 8.71 -9.74
CA HIS A 16 -2.34 8.68 -9.78
C HIS A 16 -2.89 7.26 -9.91
N ALA A 17 -2.29 6.44 -10.76
CA ALA A 17 -2.67 5.04 -10.88
C ALA A 17 -2.41 4.27 -9.59
N LEU A 18 -1.27 4.54 -8.96
CA LEU A 18 -0.90 3.88 -7.71
C LEU A 18 -1.81 4.31 -6.55
N ALA A 19 -2.13 5.61 -6.47
CA ALA A 19 -3.08 6.11 -5.47
C ALA A 19 -4.46 5.47 -5.65
N ALA A 20 -4.91 5.27 -6.89
CA ALA A 20 -6.19 4.60 -7.15
C ALA A 20 -6.20 3.17 -6.62
N PHE A 21 -5.12 2.43 -6.82
CA PHE A 21 -4.97 1.07 -6.28
C PHE A 21 -5.10 1.08 -4.75
N TRP A 22 -4.29 1.89 -4.08
CA TRP A 22 -4.25 1.92 -2.62
C TRP A 22 -5.55 2.48 -2.01
N SER A 23 -6.16 3.47 -2.67
CA SER A 23 -7.47 4.01 -2.26
C SER A 23 -8.54 2.92 -2.25
N GLN A 24 -8.59 2.12 -3.30
CA GLN A 24 -9.57 1.06 -3.42
C GLN A 24 -9.28 -0.12 -2.50
N LEU A 25 -8.01 -0.49 -2.35
CA LEU A 25 -7.63 -1.58 -1.45
C LEU A 25 -7.95 -1.25 0.01
N LEU A 26 -7.66 -0.02 0.43
CA LEU A 26 -7.81 0.43 1.83
C LEU A 26 -9.18 1.04 2.10
N ASP A 27 -10.01 1.26 1.08
CA ASP A 27 -11.27 1.98 1.19
C ASP A 27 -11.08 3.35 1.86
N ARG A 28 -10.11 4.11 1.34
CA ARG A 28 -9.77 5.46 1.79
C ARG A 28 -9.77 6.40 0.59
N PRO A 29 -10.29 7.63 0.73
CA PRO A 29 -10.39 8.55 -0.41
C PRO A 29 -9.02 9.07 -0.85
N VAL A 30 -8.90 9.33 -2.15
CA VAL A 30 -7.79 10.12 -2.69
C VAL A 30 -7.99 11.56 -2.27
N THR A 31 -6.94 12.20 -1.76
CA THR A 31 -6.99 13.59 -1.28
C THR A 31 -6.65 14.54 -2.42
N ALA A 32 -7.67 15.22 -2.95
CA ALA A 32 -7.52 16.06 -4.15
C ALA A 32 -6.64 17.30 -3.94
N GLU A 33 -6.70 17.91 -2.78
CA GLU A 33 -6.03 19.19 -2.49
C GLU A 33 -4.50 19.10 -2.41
N HIS A 34 -3.93 17.87 -2.33
CA HIS A 34 -2.49 17.64 -2.30
C HIS A 34 -2.06 16.77 -3.49
N SER A 35 -2.80 16.87 -4.60
CA SER A 35 -2.53 16.10 -5.80
C SER A 35 -2.21 17.04 -6.96
N ASP A 36 -1.17 16.72 -7.71
CA ASP A 36 -0.83 17.33 -8.99
C ASP A 36 -0.29 16.25 -9.92
N GLU A 37 0.36 16.61 -11.02
CA GLU A 37 0.87 15.62 -11.98
C GLU A 37 1.97 14.74 -11.38
N ASN A 38 2.66 15.20 -10.32
CA ASN A 38 3.80 14.50 -9.71
C ASN A 38 3.48 13.88 -8.34
N TRP A 39 2.30 14.14 -7.81
CA TRP A 39 1.89 13.73 -6.47
C TRP A 39 0.46 13.27 -6.46
N ALA A 40 0.18 12.24 -5.66
CA ALA A 40 -1.18 11.87 -5.30
C ALA A 40 -1.16 11.31 -3.88
N SER A 41 -2.22 11.54 -3.12
CA SER A 41 -2.28 11.09 -1.73
C SER A 41 -3.58 10.35 -1.43
N VAL A 42 -3.50 9.41 -0.50
CA VAL A 42 -4.64 8.65 0.02
C VAL A 42 -4.72 8.93 1.51
N GLY A 43 -5.91 9.34 1.97
CA GLY A 43 -6.12 9.77 3.34
C GLY A 43 -5.59 11.17 3.59
N SER A 44 -5.67 11.62 4.83
CA SER A 44 -5.28 12.98 5.22
C SER A 44 -4.44 12.96 6.49
N VAL A 45 -3.63 14.01 6.68
CA VAL A 45 -2.92 14.22 7.94
C VAL A 45 -3.96 14.42 9.05
N GLY A 46 -3.80 13.70 10.14
CA GLY A 46 -4.73 13.75 11.25
C GLY A 46 -5.77 12.63 11.26
N ASP A 47 -5.87 11.83 10.19
CA ASP A 47 -6.67 10.61 10.20
C ASP A 47 -6.10 9.61 11.20
N SER A 48 -6.88 8.57 11.54
CA SER A 48 -6.45 7.50 12.45
C SER A 48 -5.25 6.72 11.91
N MET A 49 -5.08 6.70 10.58
CA MET A 49 -3.92 6.09 9.91
C MET A 49 -3.09 7.15 9.20
N PRO A 50 -1.78 6.93 9.02
CA PRO A 50 -0.94 7.87 8.27
C PRO A 50 -1.44 8.06 6.85
N ARG A 51 -1.28 9.28 6.32
CA ARG A 51 -1.52 9.57 4.91
C ARG A 51 -0.49 8.85 4.06
N LEU A 52 -0.93 8.23 2.96
CA LEU A 52 -0.01 7.68 1.97
C LEU A 52 0.11 8.67 0.82
N THR A 53 1.34 9.06 0.50
CA THR A 53 1.65 9.96 -0.62
C THR A 53 2.48 9.20 -1.64
N PHE A 54 2.12 9.34 -2.91
CA PHE A 54 2.82 8.70 -4.02
C PHE A 54 3.48 9.81 -4.83
N GLN A 55 4.81 9.74 -4.95
CA GLN A 55 5.63 10.77 -5.56
C GLN A 55 6.29 10.23 -6.83
N ARG A 56 6.11 10.94 -7.94
CA ARG A 56 6.77 10.56 -9.19
C ARG A 56 8.28 10.80 -9.08
N VAL A 57 9.04 9.76 -9.39
CA VAL A 57 10.51 9.83 -9.47
C VAL A 57 10.96 9.20 -10.79
N PRO A 58 12.13 9.63 -11.35
CA PRO A 58 12.63 9.06 -12.59
C PRO A 58 13.27 7.68 -12.38
N GLU A 59 13.75 7.38 -11.18
CA GLU A 59 14.44 6.12 -10.91
C GLU A 59 13.46 4.96 -10.86
N PRO A 60 13.73 3.83 -11.55
CA PRO A 60 12.92 2.64 -11.41
C PRO A 60 13.17 1.96 -10.06
N LYS A 61 12.19 1.19 -9.59
CA LYS A 61 12.41 0.34 -8.42
C LYS A 61 13.42 -0.74 -8.77
N VAL A 62 14.46 -0.87 -7.94
CA VAL A 62 15.49 -1.90 -8.08
C VAL A 62 15.56 -2.68 -6.77
N GLY A 63 15.33 -3.99 -6.85
CA GLY A 63 15.36 -4.85 -5.68
C GLY A 63 14.08 -4.78 -4.85
N LYS A 64 14.10 -5.49 -3.73
CA LYS A 64 12.97 -5.57 -2.81
C LYS A 64 12.89 -4.28 -1.97
N VAL A 65 11.65 -3.86 -1.62
CA VAL A 65 11.45 -2.73 -0.71
C VAL A 65 12.15 -2.99 0.64
N ARG A 66 12.67 -1.93 1.24
CA ARG A 66 13.32 -2.01 2.57
C ARG A 66 12.33 -1.78 3.70
N ILE A 67 11.22 -1.12 3.40
CA ILE A 67 10.10 -0.93 4.32
C ILE A 67 8.86 -1.44 3.61
N HIS A 68 8.15 -2.39 4.19
CA HIS A 68 6.89 -2.84 3.62
C HIS A 68 5.74 -2.58 4.59
N LEU A 69 4.58 -2.29 4.02
CA LEU A 69 3.37 -2.09 4.79
C LEU A 69 2.74 -3.45 5.10
N ASP A 70 2.18 -3.58 6.29
CA ASP A 70 1.40 -4.75 6.69
C ASP A 70 -0.05 -4.33 6.76
N ILE A 71 -0.89 -4.94 5.92
CA ILE A 71 -2.30 -4.62 5.82
C ILE A 71 -3.09 -5.74 6.48
N GLN A 72 -3.76 -5.41 7.59
CA GLN A 72 -4.59 -6.38 8.29
C GLN A 72 -5.89 -6.59 7.51
N VAL A 73 -6.23 -7.84 7.24
CA VAL A 73 -7.43 -8.23 6.51
C VAL A 73 -8.18 -9.32 7.29
N ASP A 74 -9.47 -9.47 6.99
CA ASP A 74 -10.28 -10.51 7.63
C ASP A 74 -10.04 -11.89 7.01
N ASP A 75 -9.70 -11.94 5.73
CA ASP A 75 -9.48 -13.17 4.98
C ASP A 75 -8.42 -12.93 3.91
N VAL A 76 -7.26 -13.61 4.03
CA VAL A 76 -6.14 -13.42 3.09
C VAL A 76 -6.48 -13.90 1.68
N THR A 77 -7.33 -14.90 1.52
CA THR A 77 -7.72 -15.40 0.19
C THR A 77 -8.54 -14.36 -0.55
N GLU A 78 -9.55 -13.80 0.10
CA GLU A 78 -10.35 -12.71 -0.49
C GLU A 78 -9.49 -11.49 -0.78
N ALA A 79 -8.58 -11.14 0.13
CA ALA A 79 -7.70 -9.99 -0.05
C ALA A 79 -6.74 -10.19 -1.22
N GLN A 80 -6.21 -11.40 -1.42
CA GLN A 80 -5.36 -11.71 -2.58
C GLN A 80 -6.14 -11.54 -3.88
N ASP A 81 -7.37 -12.01 -3.93
CA ASP A 81 -8.23 -11.85 -5.11
C ASP A 81 -8.46 -10.37 -5.40
N ARG A 82 -8.66 -9.57 -4.36
CA ARG A 82 -8.85 -8.12 -4.50
C ARG A 82 -7.60 -7.43 -5.03
N VAL A 83 -6.42 -7.81 -4.53
CA VAL A 83 -5.14 -7.30 -5.03
C VAL A 83 -5.01 -7.56 -6.54
N LEU A 84 -5.33 -8.78 -6.97
CA LEU A 84 -5.27 -9.14 -8.39
C LEU A 84 -6.28 -8.34 -9.23
N GLU A 85 -7.51 -8.18 -8.76
CA GLU A 85 -8.53 -7.37 -9.43
C GLU A 85 -8.08 -5.93 -9.66
N LEU A 86 -7.36 -5.37 -8.69
CA LEU A 86 -6.91 -3.97 -8.74
C LEU A 86 -5.61 -3.77 -9.51
N GLY A 87 -5.01 -4.84 -10.03
CA GLY A 87 -3.80 -4.76 -10.86
C GLY A 87 -2.50 -5.11 -10.15
N GLY A 88 -2.57 -5.57 -8.91
CA GLY A 88 -1.40 -6.09 -8.20
C GLY A 88 -1.08 -7.52 -8.59
N SER A 89 -0.11 -8.12 -7.92
CA SER A 89 0.33 -9.49 -8.19
C SER A 89 0.70 -10.22 -6.90
N LEU A 90 0.77 -11.54 -7.00
CA LEU A 90 1.17 -12.39 -5.87
C LEU A 90 2.65 -12.75 -6.01
N THR A 91 3.36 -12.85 -4.89
CA THR A 91 4.76 -13.32 -4.88
C THR A 91 4.85 -14.83 -4.71
N GLY A 92 3.79 -15.46 -4.19
CA GLY A 92 3.80 -16.87 -3.79
C GLY A 92 4.35 -17.11 -2.40
N GLU A 93 4.88 -16.08 -1.75
CA GLU A 93 5.42 -16.20 -0.40
C GLU A 93 4.30 -16.15 0.63
N ARG A 94 4.26 -17.14 1.52
CA ARG A 94 3.27 -17.26 2.58
C ARG A 94 3.93 -17.80 3.84
N HIS A 95 3.55 -17.24 4.98
CA HIS A 95 4.03 -17.67 6.29
C HIS A 95 2.83 -17.97 7.19
N ASP A 96 2.78 -19.18 7.71
CA ASP A 96 1.75 -19.61 8.64
C ASP A 96 2.32 -19.63 10.05
N TYR A 97 1.68 -18.90 10.96
CA TYR A 97 2.04 -18.80 12.37
C TYR A 97 0.85 -19.23 13.23
N ASP A 98 1.10 -19.50 14.49
CA ASP A 98 0.03 -19.88 15.43
C ASP A 98 -1.03 -18.75 15.56
N GLU A 99 -0.59 -17.49 15.52
CA GLU A 99 -1.47 -16.33 15.67
C GLU A 99 -2.09 -15.82 14.38
N GLY A 100 -1.66 -16.33 13.22
CA GLY A 100 -2.22 -15.85 11.95
C GLY A 100 -1.42 -16.23 10.74
N VAL A 101 -1.81 -15.65 9.60
CA VAL A 101 -1.22 -15.90 8.28
C VAL A 101 -0.72 -14.59 7.69
N VAL A 102 0.47 -14.63 7.08
CA VAL A 102 1.04 -13.51 6.34
C VAL A 102 1.28 -13.95 4.89
N VAL A 103 0.77 -13.20 3.93
CA VAL A 103 1.08 -13.41 2.51
C VAL A 103 1.70 -12.15 1.94
N VAL A 104 2.74 -12.33 1.10
CA VAL A 104 3.43 -11.22 0.46
C VAL A 104 2.89 -11.04 -0.95
N VAL A 105 2.49 -9.82 -1.26
CA VAL A 105 1.94 -9.45 -2.56
C VAL A 105 2.65 -8.20 -3.08
N ARG A 106 2.29 -7.77 -4.30
CA ARG A 106 2.85 -6.55 -4.91
C ARG A 106 1.74 -5.63 -5.38
N ASP A 107 1.98 -4.33 -5.26
CA ASP A 107 1.11 -3.35 -5.90
C ASP A 107 1.40 -3.29 -7.42
N PRO A 108 0.66 -2.48 -8.20
CA PRO A 108 0.86 -2.43 -9.66
C PRO A 108 2.25 -1.99 -10.10
N GLU A 109 3.03 -1.35 -9.25
CA GLU A 109 4.41 -0.97 -9.56
C GLU A 109 5.44 -1.92 -8.98
N GLY A 110 5.00 -3.02 -8.40
CA GLY A 110 5.90 -4.05 -7.90
C GLY A 110 6.40 -3.82 -6.48
N HIS A 111 5.84 -2.86 -5.73
CA HIS A 111 6.20 -2.68 -4.32
C HIS A 111 5.61 -3.84 -3.52
N GLU A 112 6.46 -4.57 -2.82
CA GLU A 112 6.04 -5.68 -1.98
C GLU A 112 5.36 -5.14 -0.71
N PHE A 113 4.24 -5.76 -0.33
CA PHE A 113 3.59 -5.50 0.95
C PHE A 113 2.92 -6.78 1.44
N CYS A 114 2.50 -6.79 2.70
CA CYS A 114 1.97 -7.98 3.32
C CYS A 114 0.48 -7.82 3.63
N LEU A 115 -0.27 -8.90 3.42
CA LEU A 115 -1.63 -9.06 3.91
C LEU A 115 -1.53 -9.95 5.15
N VAL A 116 -2.12 -9.52 6.26
CA VAL A 116 -2.01 -10.20 7.55
C VAL A 116 -3.40 -10.50 8.07
N GLN A 117 -3.65 -11.77 8.34
CA GLN A 117 -4.90 -12.22 8.94
C GLN A 117 -4.57 -12.80 10.32
N TYR A 118 -5.11 -12.20 11.37
CA TYR A 118 -4.96 -12.73 12.73
C TYR A 118 -6.11 -13.67 13.07
N PHE A 119 -5.81 -14.70 13.83
CA PHE A 119 -6.80 -15.66 14.33
C PHE A 119 -7.38 -15.28 15.69
#